data_613f8086adaec7d560be21f4e72807e1
#
_entry.id   613f8086adaec7d560be21f4e72807e1
#
_cell.length_a   1.000
_cell.length_b   1.000
_cell.length_c   1.000
_cell.angle_alpha   90.00
_cell.angle_beta   90.00
_cell.angle_gamma   90.00
#
_symmetry.space_group_name_H-M   'P 1'
#
loop_
_entity.id
_entity.type
_entity.pdbx_description
1 polymer ?
#
loop_
_entity_poly.entity_id
_entity_poly.type
_entity_poly.pdbx_seq_one_letter_code
_entity_poly.pdbx_strand_id
1 'polypeptide(L)'
;MSSIQRIAVIMAGGSGERFWPVSRRLHPKQLLRLTSPTDTMLHESVNRLKPLINPAHIYVQTSEELVPAIRAAGLGIPDENVIAEPCRRNTAGCLAYAAAHMLARYGGDGSSLSMAVVTADHRIGDNTAFAETVAKILEVVESEPVLGTIGIPPTRPSTGFGYIQAIIDDVPKDLGSVPQSFTVQAFREKPPLDVAKHYVANGDYFWNSGMFFWNIATFVREFDGADPTYGKAIRAMAEAMTRGDMPGVVKIFEGLTSISIDDALMEKAHKVAMVNATVAWDDIG
;
A
#
# COMPACT_ATOMS: atom_id res chain seq x y z
N MET A 1 13.18 22.21 11.26
CA MET A 1 12.13 21.21 11.02
C MET A 1 12.81 19.87 11.07
N SER A 2 12.34 18.92 11.90
CA SER A 2 12.84 17.53 11.88
C SER A 2 12.54 16.94 10.51
N SER A 3 13.50 16.28 9.87
CA SER A 3 13.28 15.59 8.60
C SER A 3 12.25 14.47 8.80
N ILE A 4 11.26 14.36 7.93
CA ILE A 4 10.31 13.26 7.94
C ILE A 4 11.04 11.98 7.53
N GLN A 5 10.90 10.92 8.33
CA GLN A 5 11.45 9.62 8.02
C GLN A 5 10.48 8.87 7.10
N ARG A 6 10.94 8.56 5.89
CA ARG A 6 10.20 7.73 4.93
C ARG A 6 10.37 6.25 5.25
N ILE A 7 9.27 5.53 5.25
CA ILE A 7 9.18 4.09 5.52
C ILE A 7 8.41 3.46 4.38
N ALA A 8 8.81 2.27 3.94
CA ALA A 8 8.04 1.46 3.03
C ALA A 8 7.53 0.19 3.71
N VAL A 9 6.28 -0.18 3.43
CA VAL A 9 5.68 -1.46 3.80
C VAL A 9 5.22 -2.16 2.53
N ILE A 10 5.80 -3.32 2.24
CA ILE A 10 5.43 -4.15 1.11
C ILE A 10 4.48 -5.23 1.61
N MET A 11 3.23 -5.19 1.14
CA MET A 11 2.22 -6.20 1.47
C MET A 11 2.50 -7.49 0.69
N ALA A 12 2.85 -8.56 1.40
CA ALA A 12 3.22 -9.86 0.84
C ALA A 12 2.44 -11.03 1.47
N GLY A 13 1.20 -10.79 1.92
CA GLY A 13 0.36 -11.78 2.62
C GLY A 13 -0.51 -12.65 1.70
N GLY A 14 -0.54 -12.41 0.40
CA GLY A 14 -1.36 -13.16 -0.56
C GLY A 14 -0.93 -14.62 -0.72
N SER A 15 -1.90 -15.56 -0.74
CA SER A 15 -1.64 -17.00 -0.94
C SER A 15 -1.27 -17.38 -2.36
N GLY A 16 -1.55 -16.50 -3.34
CA GLY A 16 -1.24 -16.73 -4.76
C GLY A 16 -1.93 -17.96 -5.38
N GLU A 17 -3.03 -18.43 -4.82
CA GLU A 17 -3.73 -19.68 -5.23
C GLU A 17 -4.13 -19.71 -6.72
N ARG A 18 -4.43 -18.54 -7.30
CA ARG A 18 -4.79 -18.41 -8.73
C ARG A 18 -3.68 -18.84 -9.68
N PHE A 19 -2.42 -18.89 -9.22
CA PHE A 19 -1.26 -19.30 -10.02
C PHE A 19 -0.90 -20.79 -9.86
N TRP A 20 -1.76 -21.58 -9.19
CA TRP A 20 -1.55 -23.03 -9.14
C TRP A 20 -1.51 -23.62 -10.56
N PRO A 21 -0.59 -24.53 -10.93
CA PRO A 21 0.37 -25.23 -10.08
C PRO A 21 1.75 -24.55 -9.90
N VAL A 22 1.96 -23.35 -10.44
CA VAL A 22 3.23 -22.63 -10.35
C VAL A 22 3.43 -22.07 -8.94
N SER A 23 2.40 -21.47 -8.35
CA SER A 23 2.41 -21.06 -6.95
C SER A 23 2.08 -22.24 -6.02
N ARG A 24 2.63 -22.20 -4.82
CA ARG A 24 2.40 -23.14 -3.72
C ARG A 24 2.27 -22.38 -2.43
N ARG A 25 1.69 -22.99 -1.38
CA ARG A 25 1.47 -22.37 -0.07
C ARG A 25 2.74 -21.71 0.51
N LEU A 26 3.89 -22.38 0.42
CA LEU A 26 5.19 -21.85 0.87
C LEU A 26 6.02 -21.18 -0.24
N HIS A 27 5.51 -21.18 -1.46
CA HIS A 27 6.06 -20.47 -2.62
C HIS A 27 4.95 -19.72 -3.34
N PRO A 28 4.38 -18.68 -2.70
CA PRO A 28 3.32 -17.88 -3.29
C PRO A 28 3.85 -17.01 -4.44
N LYS A 29 2.93 -16.38 -5.19
CA LYS A 29 3.19 -15.56 -6.38
C LYS A 29 4.37 -14.59 -6.20
N GLN A 30 4.45 -13.89 -5.09
CA GLN A 30 5.48 -12.88 -4.82
C GLN A 30 6.90 -13.45 -4.71
N LEU A 31 7.06 -14.74 -4.47
CA LEU A 31 8.35 -15.45 -4.47
C LEU A 31 8.67 -16.11 -5.82
N LEU A 32 7.86 -15.90 -6.85
CA LEU A 32 8.08 -16.40 -8.19
C LEU A 32 8.82 -15.37 -9.06
N ARG A 33 9.54 -15.86 -10.05
CA ARG A 33 10.22 -15.08 -11.10
C ARG A 33 9.29 -15.00 -12.32
N LEU A 34 8.32 -14.10 -12.30
CA LEU A 34 7.32 -13.98 -13.36
C LEU A 34 7.65 -12.89 -14.38
N THR A 35 8.41 -11.89 -13.97
CA THR A 35 8.71 -10.68 -14.75
C THR A 35 10.19 -10.48 -14.98
N SER A 36 11.05 -11.17 -14.23
CA SER A 36 12.51 -11.14 -14.33
C SER A 36 13.08 -12.57 -14.39
N PRO A 37 14.17 -12.81 -15.13
CA PRO A 37 14.87 -14.10 -15.13
C PRO A 37 15.64 -14.35 -13.82
N THR A 38 16.01 -13.30 -13.08
CA THR A 38 16.88 -13.37 -11.89
C THR A 38 16.13 -13.10 -10.60
N ASP A 39 15.23 -12.13 -10.62
CA ASP A 39 14.58 -11.60 -9.43
C ASP A 39 13.14 -12.13 -9.26
N THR A 40 12.75 -12.41 -8.03
CA THR A 40 11.34 -12.65 -7.72
C THR A 40 10.58 -11.31 -7.73
N MET A 41 9.26 -11.35 -7.83
CA MET A 41 8.43 -10.15 -7.78
C MET A 41 8.68 -9.34 -6.50
N LEU A 42 8.92 -10.02 -5.38
CA LEU A 42 9.22 -9.35 -4.11
C LEU A 42 10.60 -8.66 -4.14
N HIS A 43 11.62 -9.26 -4.78
CA HIS A 43 12.91 -8.58 -5.01
C HIS A 43 12.73 -7.32 -5.86
N GLU A 44 11.97 -7.41 -6.94
CA GLU A 44 11.68 -6.25 -7.80
C GLU A 44 10.96 -5.16 -7.01
N SER A 45 9.98 -5.52 -6.15
CA SER A 45 9.25 -4.56 -5.32
C SER A 45 10.19 -3.85 -4.33
N VAL A 46 11.08 -4.57 -3.65
CA VAL A 46 12.10 -3.99 -2.76
C VAL A 46 13.06 -3.09 -3.54
N ASN A 47 13.58 -3.57 -4.68
CA ASN A 47 14.57 -2.83 -5.46
C ASN A 47 14.06 -1.50 -6.03
N ARG A 48 12.76 -1.43 -6.39
CA ARG A 48 12.11 -0.18 -6.85
C ARG A 48 12.08 0.91 -5.78
N LEU A 49 12.05 0.54 -4.51
CA LEU A 49 11.95 1.49 -3.39
C LEU A 49 13.30 1.99 -2.87
N LYS A 50 14.39 1.23 -3.09
CA LYS A 50 15.75 1.57 -2.61
C LYS A 50 16.26 2.96 -3.03
N PRO A 51 15.93 3.51 -4.22
CA PRO A 51 16.33 4.86 -4.58
C PRO A 51 15.70 5.96 -3.72
N LEU A 52 14.53 5.69 -3.09
CA LEU A 52 13.74 6.66 -2.33
C LEU A 52 13.81 6.43 -0.82
N ILE A 53 14.01 5.18 -0.39
CA ILE A 53 13.89 4.77 1.01
C ILE A 53 15.08 3.86 1.34
N ASN A 54 15.80 4.19 2.40
CA ASN A 54 16.90 3.37 2.87
C ASN A 54 16.41 1.93 3.17
N PRO A 55 17.13 0.89 2.74
CA PRO A 55 16.76 -0.51 3.01
C PRO A 55 16.48 -0.82 4.50
N ALA A 56 17.12 -0.12 5.42
CA ALA A 56 16.85 -0.24 6.86
C ALA A 56 15.42 0.19 7.26
N HIS A 57 14.69 0.90 6.38
CA HIS A 57 13.33 1.38 6.57
C HIS A 57 12.33 0.77 5.58
N ILE A 58 12.72 -0.29 4.86
CA ILE A 58 11.83 -1.08 4.02
C ILE A 58 11.42 -2.32 4.79
N TYR A 59 10.11 -2.54 4.92
CA TYR A 59 9.48 -3.65 5.63
C TYR A 59 8.71 -4.52 4.65
N VAL A 60 8.67 -5.81 4.93
CA VAL A 60 7.80 -6.77 4.25
C VAL A 60 6.82 -7.33 5.27
N GLN A 61 5.54 -7.09 5.05
CA GLN A 61 4.49 -7.61 5.92
C GLN A 61 3.83 -8.84 5.28
N THR A 62 3.76 -9.93 6.06
CA THR A 62 3.33 -11.24 5.56
C THR A 62 2.65 -12.06 6.65
N SER A 63 2.25 -13.30 6.36
CA SER A 63 1.82 -14.27 7.36
C SER A 63 3.02 -14.91 8.07
N GLU A 64 2.85 -15.35 9.31
CA GLU A 64 3.90 -16.04 10.09
C GLU A 64 4.53 -17.22 9.33
N GLU A 65 3.70 -17.97 8.60
CA GLU A 65 4.13 -19.12 7.81
C GLU A 65 5.14 -18.79 6.70
N LEU A 66 5.05 -17.57 6.10
CA LEU A 66 5.89 -17.14 5.00
C LEU A 66 7.18 -16.45 5.44
N VAL A 67 7.30 -16.04 6.70
CA VAL A 67 8.50 -15.34 7.21
C VAL A 67 9.79 -16.08 6.91
N PRO A 68 9.92 -17.40 7.16
CA PRO A 68 11.17 -18.12 6.88
C PRO A 68 11.55 -18.09 5.40
N ALA A 69 10.59 -18.27 4.50
CA ALA A 69 10.82 -18.26 3.06
C ALA A 69 11.22 -16.87 2.54
N ILE A 70 10.60 -15.82 3.08
CA ILE A 70 10.90 -14.42 2.69
C ILE A 70 12.29 -14.00 3.20
N ARG A 71 12.65 -14.34 4.44
CA ARG A 71 14.02 -14.09 4.96
C ARG A 71 15.08 -14.83 4.17
N ALA A 72 14.82 -16.10 3.84
CA ALA A 72 15.73 -16.90 3.04
C ALA A 72 15.90 -16.38 1.59
N ALA A 73 14.98 -15.57 1.10
CA ALA A 73 15.07 -14.97 -0.24
C ALA A 73 16.21 -13.95 -0.39
N GLY A 74 16.73 -13.38 0.72
CA GLY A 74 17.88 -12.46 0.66
C GLY A 74 17.56 -11.12 -0.01
N LEU A 75 16.50 -10.44 0.41
CA LEU A 75 15.96 -9.21 -0.20
C LEU A 75 16.87 -7.98 -0.05
N GLY A 76 17.95 -8.07 0.76
CA GLY A 76 18.84 -6.94 1.07
C GLY A 76 18.18 -5.89 1.97
N ILE A 77 17.29 -6.32 2.85
CA ILE A 77 16.72 -5.59 3.97
C ILE A 77 17.05 -6.34 5.27
N PRO A 78 16.99 -5.70 6.46
CA PRO A 78 17.18 -6.39 7.73
C PRO A 78 16.12 -7.50 7.94
N ASP A 79 16.50 -8.63 8.51
CA ASP A 79 15.59 -9.76 8.77
C ASP A 79 14.45 -9.40 9.73
N GLU A 80 14.69 -8.50 10.67
CA GLU A 80 13.68 -7.97 11.60
C GLU A 80 12.63 -7.09 10.91
N ASN A 81 12.89 -6.64 9.68
CA ASN A 81 11.93 -5.89 8.87
C ASN A 81 10.94 -6.81 8.13
N VAL A 82 11.10 -8.12 8.21
CA VAL A 82 10.08 -9.08 7.79
C VAL A 82 9.16 -9.33 8.98
N ILE A 83 7.98 -8.67 8.96
CA ILE A 83 7.01 -8.68 10.05
C ILE A 83 5.82 -9.58 9.74
N ALA A 84 5.39 -10.36 10.74
CA ALA A 84 4.28 -11.29 10.61
C ALA A 84 3.00 -10.74 11.22
N GLU A 85 1.89 -10.84 10.48
CA GLU A 85 0.57 -10.59 11.04
C GLU A 85 0.15 -11.76 11.94
N PRO A 86 -0.48 -11.49 13.09
CA PRO A 86 -0.97 -12.56 13.98
C PRO A 86 -2.01 -13.48 13.33
N CYS A 87 -2.87 -12.91 12.48
CA CYS A 87 -3.87 -13.64 11.69
C CYS A 87 -4.30 -12.81 10.48
N ARG A 88 -5.19 -13.33 9.62
CA ARG A 88 -5.71 -12.57 8.47
C ARG A 88 -6.82 -11.62 8.88
N ARG A 89 -6.66 -10.32 8.60
CA ARG A 89 -7.66 -9.25 8.85
C ARG A 89 -7.85 -8.32 7.66
N ASN A 90 -7.59 -8.82 6.45
CA ASN A 90 -7.65 -8.05 5.21
C ASN A 90 -6.71 -6.82 5.25
N THR A 91 -6.77 -5.94 4.25
CA THR A 91 -5.79 -4.84 4.10
C THR A 91 -5.90 -3.78 5.20
N ALA A 92 -7.08 -3.50 5.76
CA ALA A 92 -7.21 -2.56 6.87
C ALA A 92 -6.46 -3.05 8.13
N GLY A 93 -6.63 -4.33 8.50
CA GLY A 93 -5.89 -4.93 9.60
C GLY A 93 -4.39 -4.97 9.35
N CYS A 94 -3.97 -5.38 8.14
CA CYS A 94 -2.58 -5.37 7.71
C CYS A 94 -1.94 -3.99 7.98
N LEU A 95 -2.53 -2.92 7.47
CA LEU A 95 -1.98 -1.58 7.56
C LEU A 95 -2.07 -0.97 8.96
N ALA A 96 -3.09 -1.33 9.74
CA ALA A 96 -3.18 -0.97 11.15
C ALA A 96 -2.04 -1.60 11.96
N TYR A 97 -1.72 -2.87 11.70
CA TYR A 97 -0.59 -3.56 12.34
C TYR A 97 0.75 -2.95 11.96
N ALA A 98 0.95 -2.64 10.65
CA ALA A 98 2.14 -1.93 10.18
C ALA A 98 2.32 -0.59 10.89
N ALA A 99 1.27 0.24 10.93
CA ALA A 99 1.33 1.54 11.59
C ALA A 99 1.68 1.41 13.09
N ALA A 100 1.06 0.46 13.80
CA ALA A 100 1.36 0.18 15.20
C ALA A 100 2.83 -0.24 15.39
N HIS A 101 3.35 -1.10 14.50
CA HIS A 101 4.75 -1.54 14.54
C HIS A 101 5.72 -0.37 14.33
N MET A 102 5.40 0.55 13.39
CA MET A 102 6.22 1.74 13.16
C MET A 102 6.20 2.69 14.36
N LEU A 103 5.03 2.93 14.95
CA LEU A 103 4.91 3.75 16.16
C LEU A 103 5.71 3.15 17.32
N ALA A 104 5.65 1.82 17.52
CA ALA A 104 6.43 1.15 18.55
C ALA A 104 7.95 1.24 18.33
N ARG A 105 8.39 1.12 17.07
CA ARG A 105 9.81 1.10 16.72
C ARG A 105 10.45 2.49 16.70
N TYR A 106 9.76 3.49 16.19
CA TYR A 106 10.31 4.85 16.01
C TYR A 106 9.89 5.82 17.13
N GLY A 107 8.85 5.47 17.89
CA GLY A 107 8.29 6.33 18.93
C GLY A 107 7.49 7.51 18.40
N GLY A 108 6.99 8.34 19.32
CA GLY A 108 6.22 9.54 19.00
C GLY A 108 4.78 9.26 18.59
N ASP A 109 4.16 10.24 17.97
CA ASP A 109 2.76 10.20 17.51
C ASP A 109 2.62 9.84 16.01
N GLY A 110 3.74 9.59 15.33
CA GLY A 110 3.80 9.30 13.89
C GLY A 110 3.88 10.53 12.98
N SER A 111 3.87 11.75 13.52
CA SER A 111 3.92 12.99 12.71
C SER A 111 5.25 13.15 11.95
N SER A 112 6.33 12.55 12.43
CA SER A 112 7.64 12.53 11.78
C SER A 112 7.85 11.34 10.84
N LEU A 113 6.82 10.51 10.62
CA LEU A 113 6.90 9.28 9.82
C LEU A 113 5.94 9.35 8.62
N SER A 114 6.46 9.16 7.41
CA SER A 114 5.63 8.90 6.23
C SER A 114 5.77 7.45 5.78
N MET A 115 4.66 6.82 5.41
CA MET A 115 4.59 5.42 5.05
C MET A 115 4.10 5.25 3.61
N ALA A 116 4.92 4.62 2.78
CA ALA A 116 4.57 4.14 1.46
C ALA A 116 4.15 2.67 1.58
N VAL A 117 2.93 2.35 1.20
CA VAL A 117 2.41 0.99 1.15
C VAL A 117 2.34 0.54 -0.30
N VAL A 118 3.04 -0.52 -0.63
CA VAL A 118 3.04 -1.09 -1.99
C VAL A 118 2.77 -2.59 -1.95
N THR A 119 2.40 -3.16 -3.09
CA THR A 119 2.15 -4.59 -3.23
C THR A 119 3.40 -5.32 -3.68
N ALA A 120 3.53 -6.58 -3.28
CA ALA A 120 4.67 -7.43 -3.63
C ALA A 120 4.59 -8.05 -5.04
N ASP A 121 3.45 -7.91 -5.74
CA ASP A 121 3.09 -8.75 -6.89
C ASP A 121 2.63 -7.98 -8.13
N HIS A 122 2.91 -6.68 -8.19
CA HIS A 122 2.66 -5.86 -9.36
C HIS A 122 3.86 -5.84 -10.33
N ARG A 123 3.57 -5.90 -11.62
CA ARG A 123 4.53 -5.62 -12.68
C ARG A 123 4.56 -4.11 -12.95
N ILE A 124 5.75 -3.53 -12.94
CA ILE A 124 6.02 -2.12 -13.25
C ILE A 124 6.98 -2.06 -14.44
N GLY A 125 6.63 -1.31 -15.46
CA GLY A 125 7.38 -1.25 -16.72
C GLY A 125 8.66 -0.43 -16.65
N ASP A 126 8.68 0.64 -15.86
CA ASP A 126 9.82 1.55 -15.68
C ASP A 126 9.99 1.92 -14.20
N ASN A 127 11.12 1.48 -13.62
CA ASN A 127 11.40 1.71 -12.20
C ASN A 127 11.74 3.18 -11.89
N THR A 128 12.30 3.94 -12.84
CA THR A 128 12.65 5.36 -12.65
C THR A 128 11.38 6.21 -12.61
N ALA A 129 10.50 6.06 -13.59
CA ALA A 129 9.22 6.76 -13.64
C ALA A 129 8.30 6.35 -12.48
N PHE A 130 8.39 5.08 -12.02
CA PHE A 130 7.70 4.65 -10.80
C PHE A 130 8.23 5.36 -9.56
N ALA A 131 9.56 5.48 -9.43
CA ALA A 131 10.17 6.20 -8.31
C ALA A 131 9.76 7.69 -8.30
N GLU A 132 9.70 8.34 -9.46
CA GLU A 132 9.19 9.71 -9.58
C GLU A 132 7.73 9.84 -9.13
N THR A 133 6.87 8.90 -9.54
CA THR A 133 5.46 8.84 -9.10
C THR A 133 5.36 8.69 -7.59
N VAL A 134 6.13 7.76 -7.00
CA VAL A 134 6.16 7.53 -5.54
C VAL A 134 6.74 8.74 -4.80
N ALA A 135 7.79 9.36 -5.32
CA ALA A 135 8.36 10.58 -4.74
C ALA A 135 7.32 11.71 -4.69
N LYS A 136 6.56 11.88 -5.80
CA LYS A 136 5.53 12.92 -5.88
C LYS A 136 4.41 12.73 -4.89
N ILE A 137 3.87 11.51 -4.72
CA ILE A 137 2.80 11.29 -3.75
C ILE A 137 3.30 11.38 -2.31
N LEU A 138 4.55 10.98 -2.01
CA LEU A 138 5.16 11.18 -0.71
C LEU A 138 5.29 12.67 -0.37
N GLU A 139 5.74 13.52 -1.30
CA GLU A 139 5.79 14.97 -1.12
C GLU A 139 4.40 15.54 -0.75
N VAL A 140 3.34 15.09 -1.40
CA VAL A 140 1.97 15.54 -1.13
C VAL A 140 1.54 15.19 0.29
N VAL A 141 1.69 13.93 0.71
CA VAL A 141 1.26 13.48 2.04
C VAL A 141 2.17 13.94 3.17
N GLU A 142 3.38 14.39 2.86
CA GLU A 142 4.33 15.01 3.79
C GLU A 142 4.05 16.50 3.98
N SER A 143 3.49 17.17 2.97
CA SER A 143 3.16 18.61 3.02
C SER A 143 1.73 18.90 3.46
N GLU A 144 0.81 17.98 3.22
CA GLU A 144 -0.61 18.13 3.54
C GLU A 144 -1.12 16.94 4.38
N PRO A 145 -2.09 17.18 5.29
CA PRO A 145 -2.68 16.12 6.11
C PRO A 145 -3.74 15.33 5.32
N VAL A 146 -3.32 14.62 4.27
CA VAL A 146 -4.17 13.84 3.37
C VAL A 146 -3.71 12.39 3.30
N LEU A 147 -4.61 11.47 2.94
CA LEU A 147 -4.24 10.13 2.50
C LEU A 147 -3.90 10.18 1.01
N GLY A 148 -3.00 9.32 0.56
CA GLY A 148 -2.52 9.28 -0.81
C GLY A 148 -2.70 7.93 -1.48
N THR A 149 -2.88 7.94 -2.80
CA THR A 149 -2.89 6.73 -3.63
C THR A 149 -2.30 7.02 -5.02
N ILE A 150 -1.98 5.96 -5.77
CA ILE A 150 -1.57 6.06 -7.17
C ILE A 150 -2.72 5.59 -8.05
N GLY A 151 -3.14 6.43 -8.97
CA GLY A 151 -4.14 6.12 -9.99
C GLY A 151 -3.48 5.71 -11.30
N ILE A 152 -3.90 4.58 -11.85
CA ILE A 152 -3.40 4.06 -13.13
C ILE A 152 -4.33 4.52 -14.25
N PRO A 153 -3.85 5.25 -15.28
CA PRO A 153 -4.66 5.59 -16.43
C PRO A 153 -5.24 4.32 -17.09
N PRO A 154 -6.57 4.19 -17.22
CA PRO A 154 -7.17 2.96 -17.69
C PRO A 154 -6.96 2.80 -19.20
N THR A 155 -6.46 1.65 -19.64
CA THR A 155 -6.27 1.32 -21.07
C THR A 155 -7.43 0.51 -21.63
N ARG A 156 -8.35 0.05 -20.80
CA ARG A 156 -9.54 -0.74 -21.14
C ARG A 156 -10.61 -0.64 -20.05
N PRO A 157 -11.89 -0.91 -20.37
CA PRO A 157 -12.95 -0.94 -19.35
C PRO A 157 -12.89 -2.25 -18.53
N SER A 158 -12.03 -2.28 -17.51
CA SER A 158 -11.88 -3.44 -16.63
C SER A 158 -12.99 -3.48 -15.58
N THR A 159 -13.59 -4.64 -15.39
CA THR A 159 -14.54 -4.92 -14.29
C THR A 159 -13.87 -5.58 -13.09
N GLY A 160 -12.56 -5.87 -13.19
CA GLY A 160 -11.77 -6.52 -12.13
C GLY A 160 -11.07 -5.53 -11.19
N PHE A 161 -11.01 -4.24 -11.56
CA PHE A 161 -10.34 -3.20 -10.78
C PHE A 161 -11.33 -2.22 -10.14
N GLY A 162 -10.94 -1.66 -9.01
CA GLY A 162 -11.55 -0.44 -8.48
C GLY A 162 -11.15 0.77 -9.31
N TYR A 163 -12.00 1.79 -9.35
CA TYR A 163 -11.76 3.05 -10.02
C TYR A 163 -11.75 4.20 -9.03
N ILE A 164 -10.88 5.17 -9.29
CA ILE A 164 -10.76 6.42 -8.54
C ILE A 164 -11.21 7.54 -9.48
N GLN A 165 -12.21 8.32 -9.07
CA GLN A 165 -12.58 9.54 -9.77
C GLN A 165 -11.76 10.70 -9.22
N ALA A 166 -11.01 11.38 -10.09
CA ALA A 166 -10.24 12.56 -9.76
C ALA A 166 -11.03 13.84 -10.08
N ILE A 167 -10.83 14.90 -9.31
CA ILE A 167 -11.30 16.23 -9.67
C ILE A 167 -10.28 16.83 -10.64
N ILE A 168 -10.68 16.96 -11.89
CA ILE A 168 -9.84 17.48 -12.97
C ILE A 168 -10.65 18.54 -13.72
N ASP A 169 -10.24 19.81 -13.61
CA ASP A 169 -10.93 20.93 -14.27
C ASP A 169 -10.73 20.86 -15.79
N ASP A 170 -9.47 20.54 -16.23
CA ASP A 170 -9.12 20.27 -17.62
C ASP A 170 -8.23 19.02 -17.66
N VAL A 171 -8.63 17.97 -18.38
CA VAL A 171 -7.83 16.75 -18.53
C VAL A 171 -6.55 17.08 -19.30
N PRO A 172 -5.36 17.02 -18.64
CA PRO A 172 -4.11 17.34 -19.32
C PRO A 172 -3.86 16.36 -20.49
N LYS A 173 -3.40 16.87 -21.62
CA LYS A 173 -3.11 16.05 -22.80
C LYS A 173 -1.94 15.08 -22.61
N ASP A 174 -1.15 15.28 -21.56
CA ASP A 174 0.10 14.56 -21.23
C ASP A 174 0.06 13.84 -19.88
N LEU A 175 -1.14 13.46 -19.42
CA LEU A 175 -1.34 12.70 -18.16
C LEU A 175 -0.43 11.47 -18.00
N GLY A 176 0.12 10.94 -19.10
CA GLY A 176 1.02 9.78 -19.07
C GLY A 176 2.51 10.11 -19.01
N SER A 177 2.94 11.38 -19.06
CA SER A 177 4.35 11.77 -19.18
C SER A 177 4.95 12.36 -17.90
N VAL A 178 4.12 12.97 -17.05
CA VAL A 178 4.58 13.59 -15.79
C VAL A 178 3.63 13.23 -14.65
N PRO A 179 4.14 12.84 -13.46
CA PRO A 179 3.31 12.60 -12.29
C PRO A 179 2.66 13.92 -11.81
N GLN A 180 1.33 13.94 -11.78
CA GLN A 180 0.54 15.08 -11.31
C GLN A 180 -0.36 14.64 -10.15
N SER A 181 -0.63 15.55 -9.22
CA SER A 181 -1.47 15.27 -8.07
C SER A 181 -2.87 15.84 -8.27
N PHE A 182 -3.89 15.07 -7.92
CA PHE A 182 -5.30 15.41 -8.02
C PHE A 182 -6.01 15.11 -6.70
N THR A 183 -7.07 15.86 -6.41
CA THR A 183 -7.99 15.51 -5.32
C THR A 183 -8.91 14.39 -5.78
N VAL A 184 -9.10 13.38 -4.95
CA VAL A 184 -10.04 12.28 -5.21
C VAL A 184 -11.45 12.74 -4.86
N GLN A 185 -12.38 12.53 -5.79
CA GLN A 185 -13.81 12.77 -5.60
C GLN A 185 -14.52 11.53 -5.05
N ALA A 186 -14.18 10.34 -5.57
CA ALA A 186 -14.85 9.10 -5.18
C ALA A 186 -14.01 7.86 -5.54
N PHE A 187 -14.25 6.79 -4.78
CA PHE A 187 -13.84 5.43 -5.14
C PHE A 187 -15.05 4.66 -5.68
N ARG A 188 -14.81 3.74 -6.62
CA ARG A 188 -15.84 2.91 -7.27
C ARG A 188 -15.30 1.50 -7.43
N GLU A 189 -15.72 0.58 -6.60
CA GLU A 189 -15.23 -0.80 -6.61
C GLU A 189 -15.90 -1.60 -7.74
N LYS A 190 -15.10 -2.24 -8.59
CA LYS A 190 -15.46 -3.23 -9.61
C LYS A 190 -16.80 -2.96 -10.33
N PRO A 191 -16.91 -1.89 -11.11
CA PRO A 191 -18.16 -1.51 -11.77
C PRO A 191 -18.58 -2.54 -12.84
N PRO A 192 -19.88 -2.60 -13.21
CA PRO A 192 -20.33 -3.31 -14.39
C PRO A 192 -19.68 -2.77 -15.67
N LEU A 193 -19.64 -3.59 -16.72
CA LEU A 193 -18.90 -3.26 -17.97
C LEU A 193 -19.37 -1.97 -18.66
N ASP A 194 -20.65 -1.70 -18.66
CA ASP A 194 -21.24 -0.49 -19.23
C ASP A 194 -20.79 0.77 -18.48
N VAL A 195 -20.77 0.69 -17.14
CA VAL A 195 -20.26 1.77 -16.27
C VAL A 195 -18.75 1.94 -16.45
N ALA A 196 -17.98 0.85 -16.51
CA ALA A 196 -16.53 0.91 -16.76
C ALA A 196 -16.19 1.56 -18.10
N LYS A 197 -17.00 1.34 -19.15
CA LYS A 197 -16.85 2.03 -20.46
C LYS A 197 -17.03 3.54 -20.33
N HIS A 198 -18.01 3.99 -19.55
CA HIS A 198 -18.21 5.41 -19.27
C HIS A 198 -17.01 6.02 -18.52
N TYR A 199 -16.49 5.32 -17.52
CA TYR A 199 -15.33 5.80 -16.77
C TYR A 199 -14.09 6.01 -17.67
N VAL A 200 -13.81 5.05 -18.55
CA VAL A 200 -12.69 5.18 -19.51
C VAL A 200 -12.93 6.34 -20.51
N ALA A 201 -14.17 6.55 -20.95
CA ALA A 201 -14.50 7.61 -21.91
C ALA A 201 -14.43 9.02 -21.30
N ASN A 202 -14.73 9.17 -20.01
CA ASN A 202 -14.72 10.48 -19.33
C ASN A 202 -13.31 11.04 -19.13
N GLY A 203 -12.30 10.17 -18.90
CA GLY A 203 -10.90 10.60 -18.75
C GLY A 203 -10.52 11.09 -17.35
N ASP A 204 -11.47 11.22 -16.42
CA ASP A 204 -11.26 11.60 -15.00
C ASP A 204 -11.23 10.41 -14.04
N TYR A 205 -11.32 9.19 -14.58
CA TYR A 205 -11.26 7.95 -13.81
C TYR A 205 -9.95 7.21 -14.03
N PHE A 206 -9.38 6.69 -12.94
CA PHE A 206 -8.15 5.91 -12.90
C PHE A 206 -8.41 4.58 -12.21
N TRP A 207 -7.68 3.52 -12.56
CA TRP A 207 -7.73 2.29 -11.77
C TRP A 207 -7.03 2.53 -10.42
N ASN A 208 -7.62 2.02 -9.35
CA ASN A 208 -7.00 1.96 -8.04
C ASN A 208 -5.84 0.95 -8.07
N SER A 209 -4.63 1.42 -7.86
CA SER A 209 -3.45 0.55 -7.87
C SER A 209 -3.31 -0.32 -6.62
N GLY A 210 -4.08 -0.06 -5.56
CA GLY A 210 -3.88 -0.71 -4.25
C GLY A 210 -2.57 -0.31 -3.56
N MET A 211 -1.95 0.78 -3.98
CA MET A 211 -0.79 1.38 -3.32
C MET A 211 -1.23 2.65 -2.58
N PHE A 212 -0.82 2.79 -1.32
CA PHE A 212 -1.30 3.85 -0.43
C PHE A 212 -0.13 4.57 0.23
N PHE A 213 -0.35 5.85 0.56
CA PHE A 213 0.67 6.74 1.10
C PHE A 213 0.06 7.66 2.15
N TRP A 214 0.75 7.89 3.26
CA TRP A 214 0.31 8.81 4.30
C TRP A 214 1.39 9.14 5.30
N ASN A 215 1.24 10.25 5.98
CA ASN A 215 1.84 10.46 7.27
C ASN A 215 1.11 9.59 8.32
N ILE A 216 1.84 8.90 9.19
CA ILE A 216 1.23 7.93 10.13
C ILE A 216 0.25 8.60 11.09
N ALA A 217 0.55 9.82 11.57
CA ALA A 217 -0.39 10.56 12.43
C ALA A 217 -1.69 10.90 11.68
N THR A 218 -1.60 11.27 10.39
CA THR A 218 -2.77 11.50 9.53
C THR A 218 -3.60 10.22 9.38
N PHE A 219 -2.96 9.09 9.09
CA PHE A 219 -3.61 7.79 8.95
C PHE A 219 -4.39 7.39 10.21
N VAL A 220 -3.78 7.53 11.39
CA VAL A 220 -4.44 7.23 12.67
C VAL A 220 -5.62 8.17 12.92
N ARG A 221 -5.46 9.45 12.63
CA ARG A 221 -6.53 10.46 12.78
C ARG A 221 -7.70 10.20 11.84
N GLU A 222 -7.45 9.84 10.58
CA GLU A 222 -8.51 9.51 9.63
C GLU A 222 -9.28 8.26 10.07
N PHE A 223 -8.60 7.25 10.65
CA PHE A 223 -9.29 6.12 11.27
C PHE A 223 -10.10 6.51 12.51
N ASP A 224 -9.66 7.48 13.32
CA ASP A 224 -10.47 7.96 14.44
C ASP A 224 -11.81 8.55 13.97
N GLY A 225 -11.86 9.13 12.77
CA GLY A 225 -13.09 9.63 12.15
C GLY A 225 -13.92 8.55 11.47
N ALA A 226 -13.28 7.65 10.71
CA ALA A 226 -13.95 6.66 9.86
C ALA A 226 -14.40 5.39 10.63
N ASP A 227 -13.53 4.88 11.49
CA ASP A 227 -13.77 3.75 12.41
C ASP A 227 -12.86 3.86 13.64
N PRO A 228 -13.35 4.46 14.74
CA PRO A 228 -12.58 4.65 15.95
C PRO A 228 -12.00 3.36 16.58
N THR A 229 -12.53 2.19 16.21
CA THR A 229 -12.02 0.90 16.69
C THR A 229 -10.59 0.69 16.18
N TYR A 230 -10.34 1.01 14.92
CA TYR A 230 -9.01 0.90 14.32
C TYR A 230 -8.01 1.90 14.90
N GLY A 231 -8.37 3.18 15.03
CA GLY A 231 -7.50 4.19 15.60
C GLY A 231 -7.06 3.85 17.05
N LYS A 232 -7.99 3.36 17.87
CA LYS A 232 -7.71 2.87 19.23
C LYS A 232 -6.81 1.63 19.20
N ALA A 233 -7.10 0.68 18.31
CA ALA A 233 -6.32 -0.56 18.20
C ALA A 233 -4.88 -0.30 17.76
N ILE A 234 -4.64 0.62 16.80
CA ILE A 234 -3.29 1.00 16.37
C ILE A 234 -2.47 1.49 17.58
N ARG A 235 -3.00 2.43 18.36
CA ARG A 235 -2.32 2.97 19.54
C ARG A 235 -2.09 1.90 20.61
N ALA A 236 -3.12 1.10 20.91
CA ALA A 236 -3.02 0.04 21.91
C ALA A 236 -2.02 -1.05 21.52
N MET A 237 -1.98 -1.45 20.24
CA MET A 237 -0.96 -2.39 19.75
C MET A 237 0.44 -1.78 19.83
N ALA A 238 0.64 -0.51 19.44
CA ALA A 238 1.92 0.16 19.55
C ALA A 238 2.45 0.20 21.00
N GLU A 239 1.59 0.55 21.95
CA GLU A 239 1.92 0.53 23.38
C GLU A 239 2.26 -0.89 23.88
N ALA A 240 1.48 -1.90 23.48
CA ALA A 240 1.72 -3.29 23.86
C ALA A 240 3.05 -3.80 23.28
N MET A 241 3.35 -3.50 22.00
CA MET A 241 4.64 -3.82 21.35
C MET A 241 5.81 -3.16 22.09
N THR A 242 5.69 -1.88 22.46
CA THR A 242 6.73 -1.16 23.21
C THR A 242 7.03 -1.79 24.58
N ARG A 243 6.02 -2.38 25.22
CA ARG A 243 6.19 -3.10 26.50
C ARG A 243 6.60 -4.57 26.33
N GLY A 244 6.69 -5.07 25.08
CA GLY A 244 6.96 -6.49 24.80
C GLY A 244 5.77 -7.44 25.06
N ASP A 245 4.55 -6.89 25.21
CA ASP A 245 3.32 -7.67 25.43
C ASP A 245 2.74 -8.18 24.10
N MET A 246 3.42 -9.15 23.49
CA MET A 246 2.96 -9.74 22.23
C MET A 246 1.61 -10.48 22.34
N PRO A 247 1.29 -11.21 23.45
CA PRO A 247 -0.06 -11.77 23.63
C PRO A 247 -1.15 -10.69 23.62
N GLY A 248 -0.91 -9.52 24.23
CA GLY A 248 -1.81 -8.37 24.17
C GLY A 248 -2.00 -7.84 22.77
N VAL A 249 -0.92 -7.74 21.96
CA VAL A 249 -0.98 -7.36 20.55
C VAL A 249 -1.86 -8.30 19.76
N VAL A 250 -1.65 -9.62 19.88
CA VAL A 250 -2.45 -10.65 19.21
C VAL A 250 -3.93 -10.49 19.53
N LYS A 251 -4.27 -10.37 20.81
CA LYS A 251 -5.66 -10.22 21.27
C LYS A 251 -6.34 -8.97 20.68
N ILE A 252 -5.64 -7.83 20.63
CA ILE A 252 -6.17 -6.59 20.05
C ILE A 252 -6.38 -6.79 18.55
N PHE A 253 -5.40 -7.34 17.85
CA PHE A 253 -5.46 -7.56 16.40
C PHE A 253 -6.57 -8.53 15.99
N GLU A 254 -6.75 -9.63 16.72
CA GLU A 254 -7.83 -10.60 16.51
C GLU A 254 -9.23 -9.99 16.69
N GLY A 255 -9.35 -8.94 17.50
CA GLY A 255 -10.59 -8.18 17.69
C GLY A 255 -10.96 -7.27 16.53
N LEU A 256 -10.05 -7.03 15.58
CA LEU A 256 -10.34 -6.18 14.42
C LEU A 256 -11.26 -6.89 13.40
N THR A 257 -12.16 -6.12 12.79
CA THR A 257 -12.98 -6.59 11.67
C THR A 257 -12.10 -6.87 10.45
N SER A 258 -12.37 -7.96 9.72
CA SER A 258 -11.66 -8.25 8.47
C SER A 258 -12.33 -7.50 7.32
N ILE A 259 -11.78 -6.37 6.93
CA ILE A 259 -12.31 -5.46 5.91
C ILE A 259 -11.17 -4.88 5.06
N SER A 260 -11.44 -4.47 3.82
CA SER A 260 -10.47 -3.79 2.97
C SER A 260 -10.15 -2.39 3.51
N ILE A 261 -8.96 -1.88 3.20
CA ILE A 261 -8.60 -0.49 3.54
C ILE A 261 -9.47 0.51 2.77
N ASP A 262 -9.90 0.14 1.57
CA ASP A 262 -10.77 0.96 0.74
C ASP A 262 -12.11 1.19 1.46
N ASP A 263 -12.80 0.12 1.87
CA ASP A 263 -14.08 0.19 2.59
C ASP A 263 -13.95 0.75 4.01
N ALA A 264 -12.85 0.42 4.69
CA ALA A 264 -12.66 0.84 6.09
C ALA A 264 -12.33 2.33 6.20
N LEU A 265 -11.51 2.85 5.27
CA LEU A 265 -10.90 4.17 5.40
C LEU A 265 -10.99 5.03 4.13
N MET A 266 -10.48 4.54 2.96
CA MET A 266 -10.25 5.40 1.81
C MET A 266 -11.53 6.04 1.26
N GLU A 267 -12.65 5.32 1.27
CA GLU A 267 -13.96 5.84 0.84
C GLU A 267 -14.59 6.82 1.84
N LYS A 268 -14.12 6.84 3.10
CA LYS A 268 -14.67 7.64 4.20
C LYS A 268 -13.77 8.79 4.63
N ALA A 269 -12.53 8.82 4.14
CA ALA A 269 -11.54 9.81 4.51
C ALA A 269 -11.98 11.22 4.10
N HIS A 270 -11.61 12.22 4.89
CA HIS A 270 -11.96 13.61 4.64
C HIS A 270 -11.35 14.14 3.34
N LYS A 271 -10.10 13.78 3.07
CA LYS A 271 -9.37 14.20 1.88
C LYS A 271 -8.39 13.13 1.43
N VAL A 272 -8.50 12.74 0.17
CA VAL A 272 -7.56 11.83 -0.48
C VAL A 272 -6.95 12.52 -1.68
N ALA A 273 -5.63 12.43 -1.82
CA ALA A 273 -4.89 12.83 -3.01
C ALA A 273 -4.54 11.61 -3.85
N MET A 274 -4.57 11.75 -5.15
CA MET A 274 -4.10 10.75 -6.10
C MET A 274 -3.00 11.34 -6.96
N VAL A 275 -1.96 10.56 -7.25
CA VAL A 275 -0.97 10.89 -8.30
C VAL A 275 -1.15 9.89 -9.44
N ASN A 276 -1.21 10.40 -10.68
CA ASN A 276 -1.30 9.53 -11.85
C ASN A 276 0.01 8.79 -12.07
N ALA A 277 -0.07 7.48 -12.36
CA ALA A 277 1.08 6.71 -12.79
C ALA A 277 1.48 7.08 -14.23
N THR A 278 2.78 7.22 -14.45
CA THR A 278 3.37 7.47 -15.77
C THR A 278 4.05 6.23 -16.35
N VAL A 279 3.77 5.05 -15.75
CA VAL A 279 4.40 3.77 -16.08
C VAL A 279 3.38 2.75 -16.55
N ALA A 280 3.81 1.80 -17.35
CA ALA A 280 3.03 0.60 -17.60
C ALA A 280 2.92 -0.21 -16.30
N TRP A 281 1.69 -0.54 -15.93
CA TRP A 281 1.36 -1.26 -14.71
C TRP A 281 0.46 -2.46 -15.02
N ASP A 282 0.68 -3.54 -14.29
CA ASP A 282 -0.17 -4.74 -14.35
C ASP A 282 -0.17 -5.45 -12.99
N ASP A 283 -1.35 -5.80 -12.51
CA ASP A 283 -1.55 -6.59 -11.28
C ASP A 283 -1.15 -8.08 -11.46
N ILE A 284 -0.94 -8.56 -12.70
CA ILE A 284 -0.64 -9.97 -13.03
C ILE A 284 -1.60 -10.91 -12.27
N GLY A 285 -2.90 -10.82 -12.52
CA GLY A 285 -3.91 -11.58 -11.78
C GLY A 285 -4.89 -12.35 -12.65
#